data_5cda990627ac4c02c2b14ccfb37947c4
#
_entry.id   5cda990627ac4c02c2b14ccfb37947c4
#
_cell.length_a   1.000
_cell.length_b   1.000
_cell.length_c   1.000
_cell.angle_alpha   90.00
_cell.angle_beta   90.00
_cell.angle_gamma   90.00
#
_symmetry.space_group_name_H-M   'P 1'
#
loop_
_entity.id
_entity.type
_entity.pdbx_description
1 polymer ?
#
loop_
_entity_poly.entity_id
_entity_poly.type
_entity_poly.pdbx_seq_one_letter_code
_entity_poly.pdbx_strand_id
1 'polypeptide(L)'
;MKPCITIIEAKRIRQFLELPEHPGLEGLARALQLRFYANLNEADLLWEDDGKTLVYRTRECRVQRARERKGMPFHPCKPVGEIEYAGFARTIDERITCECISCFPEVTDATCCCSWRF
;
A
#
# COMPACT_ATOMS: atom_id res chain seq x y z
N MET A 1 -15.02 5.87 -17.39
CA MET A 1 -13.66 5.49 -16.97
C MET A 1 -13.72 4.11 -16.29
N LYS A 2 -12.85 3.21 -16.68
CA LYS A 2 -12.80 1.88 -16.06
C LYS A 2 -12.28 2.02 -14.63
N PRO A 3 -12.87 1.35 -13.64
CA PRO A 3 -12.33 1.36 -12.29
C PRO A 3 -10.93 0.74 -12.28
N CYS A 4 -10.06 1.29 -11.45
CA CYS A 4 -8.72 0.74 -11.24
C CYS A 4 -8.80 -0.67 -10.65
N ILE A 5 -7.92 -1.57 -11.08
CA ILE A 5 -7.84 -2.94 -10.56
C ILE A 5 -7.70 -2.93 -9.03
N THR A 6 -6.93 -1.98 -8.50
CA THR A 6 -6.74 -1.82 -7.05
C THR A 6 -8.05 -1.55 -6.32
N ILE A 7 -8.95 -0.76 -6.89
CA ILE A 7 -10.26 -0.47 -6.30
C ILE A 7 -11.14 -1.72 -6.33
N ILE A 8 -11.11 -2.47 -7.43
CA ILE A 8 -11.85 -3.74 -7.54
C ILE A 8 -11.34 -4.74 -6.48
N GLU A 9 -10.04 -4.85 -6.34
CA GLU A 9 -9.41 -5.70 -5.34
C GLU A 9 -9.87 -5.30 -3.93
N ALA A 10 -9.82 -4.00 -3.61
CA ALA A 10 -10.23 -3.49 -2.31
C ALA A 10 -11.70 -3.81 -2.00
N LYS A 11 -12.59 -3.66 -2.97
CA LYS A 11 -14.02 -3.98 -2.80
C LYS A 11 -14.23 -5.46 -2.51
N ARG A 12 -13.50 -6.33 -3.21
CA ARG A 12 -13.60 -7.78 -2.99
C ARG A 12 -13.08 -8.19 -1.62
N ILE A 13 -11.97 -7.60 -1.19
CA ILE A 13 -11.39 -7.85 0.13
C ILE A 13 -12.35 -7.38 1.20
N ARG A 14 -12.96 -6.21 1.03
CA ARG A 14 -13.94 -5.66 1.94
C ARG A 14 -15.13 -6.62 2.13
N GLN A 15 -15.63 -7.19 1.05
CA GLN A 15 -16.69 -8.19 1.09
C GLN A 15 -16.25 -9.47 1.78
N PHE A 16 -15.08 -9.97 1.44
CA PHE A 16 -14.54 -11.20 2.02
C PHE A 16 -14.36 -11.09 3.53
N LEU A 17 -13.89 -9.94 4.01
CA LEU A 17 -13.69 -9.69 5.44
C LEU A 17 -14.97 -9.26 6.16
N GLU A 18 -16.05 -9.01 5.43
CA GLU A 18 -17.31 -8.51 5.97
C GLU A 18 -17.11 -7.25 6.82
N LEU A 19 -16.31 -6.29 6.29
CA LEU A 19 -15.99 -5.07 7.00
C LEU A 19 -17.22 -4.17 7.16
N PRO A 20 -17.36 -3.48 8.32
CA PRO A 20 -18.41 -2.48 8.49
C PRO A 20 -18.19 -1.27 7.58
N GLU A 21 -19.12 -0.33 7.57
CA GLU A 21 -19.06 0.85 6.71
C GLU A 21 -17.79 1.68 6.95
N HIS A 22 -17.41 1.85 8.21
CA HIS A 22 -16.20 2.58 8.59
C HIS A 22 -15.31 1.73 9.49
N PRO A 23 -14.55 0.78 8.91
CA PRO A 23 -13.73 -0.14 9.72
C PRO A 23 -12.46 0.50 10.29
N GLY A 24 -12.10 1.71 9.83
CA GLY A 24 -10.91 2.40 10.30
C GLY A 24 -9.61 1.76 9.87
N LEU A 25 -8.52 2.17 10.54
CA LEU A 25 -7.17 1.67 10.22
C LEU A 25 -7.00 0.17 10.50
N GLU A 26 -7.70 -0.37 11.48
CA GLU A 26 -7.66 -1.82 11.73
C GLU A 26 -8.19 -2.61 10.53
N GLY A 27 -9.30 -2.15 9.95
CA GLY A 27 -9.83 -2.76 8.73
C GLY A 27 -8.87 -2.63 7.57
N LEU A 28 -8.23 -1.48 7.43
CA LEU A 28 -7.22 -1.25 6.41
C LEU A 28 -6.01 -2.17 6.60
N ALA A 29 -5.52 -2.32 7.83
CA ALA A 29 -4.39 -3.20 8.11
C ALA A 29 -4.69 -4.65 7.72
N ARG A 30 -5.89 -5.13 8.03
CA ARG A 30 -6.33 -6.47 7.64
C ARG A 30 -6.43 -6.61 6.11
N ALA A 31 -6.99 -5.60 5.45
CA ALA A 31 -7.16 -5.60 4.01
C ALA A 31 -5.84 -5.57 3.24
N LEU A 32 -4.87 -4.77 3.71
CA LEU A 32 -3.55 -4.68 3.06
C LEU A 32 -2.83 -6.03 3.04
N GLN A 33 -3.03 -6.86 4.05
CA GLN A 33 -2.40 -8.18 4.11
C GLN A 33 -2.99 -9.17 3.10
N LEU A 34 -4.18 -8.91 2.57
CA LEU A 34 -4.85 -9.77 1.59
C LEU A 34 -4.63 -9.32 0.15
N ARG A 35 -3.93 -8.22 -0.09
CA ARG A 35 -3.61 -7.79 -1.44
C ARG A 35 -2.74 -8.82 -2.13
N PHE A 36 -2.93 -8.96 -3.44
CA PHE A 36 -2.14 -9.88 -4.26
C PHE A 36 -0.64 -9.66 -4.06
N TYR A 37 -0.20 -8.40 -4.10
CA TYR A 37 1.21 -8.07 -3.94
C TYR A 37 1.76 -8.31 -2.53
N ALA A 38 0.92 -8.40 -1.52
CA ALA A 38 1.37 -8.68 -0.15
C ALA A 38 2.06 -10.05 -0.04
N ASN A 39 1.67 -10.99 -0.90
CA ASN A 39 2.28 -12.32 -0.95
C ASN A 39 3.54 -12.40 -1.80
N LEU A 40 3.83 -11.37 -2.60
CA LEU A 40 4.98 -11.29 -3.49
C LEU A 40 6.10 -10.41 -2.95
N ASN A 41 5.76 -9.51 -2.05
CA ASN A 41 6.69 -8.56 -1.46
C ASN A 41 6.87 -8.83 0.02
N GLU A 42 7.99 -8.39 0.58
CA GLU A 42 8.21 -8.41 2.02
C GLU A 42 7.84 -7.04 2.59
N ALA A 43 6.82 -7.00 3.42
CA ALA A 43 6.28 -5.76 3.95
C ALA A 43 5.99 -5.86 5.45
N ASP A 44 6.01 -4.71 6.11
CA ASP A 44 5.69 -4.57 7.53
C ASP A 44 4.53 -3.59 7.71
N LEU A 45 3.70 -3.85 8.70
CA LEU A 45 2.67 -2.93 9.17
C LEU A 45 3.10 -2.41 10.54
N LEU A 46 3.25 -1.11 10.65
CA LEU A 46 3.72 -0.44 11.86
C LEU A 46 2.65 0.53 12.35
N TRP A 47 2.35 0.47 13.65
CA TRP A 47 1.42 1.40 14.27
C TRP A 47 2.18 2.54 14.95
N GLU A 48 1.75 3.78 14.71
CA GLU A 48 2.28 4.98 15.33
C GLU A 48 1.15 5.76 16.01
N ASP A 49 1.50 6.76 16.84
CA ASP A 49 0.54 7.65 17.53
C ASP A 49 -0.56 6.89 18.27
N ASP A 50 -0.19 5.89 19.07
CA ASP A 50 -1.11 5.09 19.87
C ASP A 50 -2.23 4.45 19.02
N GLY A 51 -1.88 3.98 17.81
CA GLY A 51 -2.81 3.33 16.91
C GLY A 51 -3.60 4.27 16.01
N LYS A 52 -3.30 5.56 16.03
CA LYS A 52 -3.98 6.55 15.17
C LYS A 52 -3.38 6.68 13.79
N THR A 53 -2.19 6.13 13.60
CA THR A 53 -1.47 6.15 12.33
C THR A 53 -0.96 4.76 12.00
N LEU A 54 -1.14 4.36 10.74
CA LEU A 54 -0.65 3.09 10.23
C LEU A 54 0.40 3.36 9.16
N VAL A 55 1.56 2.70 9.27
CA VAL A 55 2.61 2.75 8.25
C VAL A 55 2.73 1.38 7.59
N TYR A 56 2.59 1.36 6.27
CA TYR A 56 2.83 0.19 5.45
C TYR A 56 4.17 0.35 4.75
N ARG A 57 5.12 -0.51 5.07
CA ARG A 57 6.50 -0.42 4.63
C ARG A 57 6.88 -1.67 3.86
N THR A 58 7.17 -1.53 2.58
CA THR A 58 7.64 -2.63 1.74
C THR A 58 9.16 -2.68 1.78
N ARG A 59 9.71 -3.69 2.48
CA ARG A 59 11.16 -3.88 2.59
C ARG A 59 11.75 -4.36 1.28
N GLU A 60 11.12 -5.33 0.64
CA GLU A 60 11.54 -5.83 -0.67
C GLU A 60 10.36 -5.84 -1.63
N CYS A 61 10.56 -5.24 -2.80
CA CYS A 61 9.57 -5.20 -3.86
C CYS A 61 10.04 -6.08 -5.02
N ARG A 62 9.22 -7.04 -5.40
CA ARG A 62 9.54 -7.97 -6.49
C ARG A 62 9.83 -7.26 -7.82
N VAL A 63 9.08 -6.21 -8.13
CA VAL A 63 9.26 -5.43 -9.35
C VAL A 63 10.64 -4.78 -9.38
N GLN A 64 11.03 -4.10 -8.30
CA GLN A 64 12.32 -3.42 -8.23
C GLN A 64 13.48 -4.42 -8.24
N ARG A 65 13.34 -5.55 -7.56
CA ARG A 65 14.36 -6.60 -7.57
C ARG A 65 14.55 -7.19 -8.96
N ALA A 66 13.48 -7.41 -9.70
CA ALA A 66 13.57 -7.93 -11.06
C ALA A 66 14.30 -6.94 -11.98
N ARG A 67 14.02 -5.64 -11.85
CA ARG A 67 14.69 -4.61 -12.63
C ARG A 67 16.19 -4.52 -12.28
N GLU A 68 16.52 -4.60 -11.00
CA GLU A 68 17.91 -4.58 -10.52
C GLU A 68 18.71 -5.73 -11.13
N ARG A 69 18.16 -6.95 -11.13
CA ARG A 69 18.80 -8.14 -11.72
C ARG A 69 19.08 -8.00 -13.20
N LYS A 70 18.24 -7.26 -13.91
CA LYS A 70 18.36 -7.03 -15.34
C LYS A 70 19.21 -5.81 -15.68
N GLY A 71 19.77 -5.14 -14.68
CA GLY A 71 20.53 -3.91 -14.88
C GLY A 71 19.68 -2.73 -15.33
N MET A 72 18.37 -2.79 -15.09
CA MET A 72 17.45 -1.71 -15.44
C MET A 72 17.33 -0.70 -14.29
N PRO A 73 17.07 0.58 -14.58
CA PRO A 73 16.79 1.54 -13.52
C PRO A 73 15.51 1.16 -12.76
N PHE A 74 15.43 1.59 -11.50
CA PHE A 74 14.24 1.35 -10.69
C PHE A 74 13.01 2.02 -11.30
N HIS A 75 11.88 1.36 -11.18
CA HIS A 75 10.60 1.88 -11.67
C HIS A 75 10.17 3.08 -10.81
N PRO A 76 9.78 4.22 -11.43
CA PRO A 76 9.31 5.38 -10.67
C PRO A 76 7.88 5.15 -10.17
N CYS A 77 7.76 4.40 -9.08
CA CYS A 77 6.46 3.92 -8.56
C CYS A 77 5.63 4.98 -7.84
N LYS A 78 6.25 6.09 -7.39
CA LYS A 78 5.56 7.07 -6.56
C LYS A 78 4.26 7.61 -7.16
N PRO A 79 4.23 8.08 -8.42
CA PRO A 79 2.98 8.61 -8.99
C PRO A 79 1.85 7.58 -9.03
N VAL A 80 2.16 6.35 -9.41
CA VAL A 80 1.19 5.26 -9.45
C VAL A 80 0.79 4.86 -8.05
N GLY A 81 1.75 4.73 -7.14
CA GLY A 81 1.51 4.36 -5.75
C GLY A 81 0.63 5.35 -5.01
N GLU A 82 0.79 6.66 -5.24
CA GLU A 82 -0.06 7.69 -4.65
C GLU A 82 -1.54 7.47 -5.01
N ILE A 83 -1.81 7.11 -6.25
CA ILE A 83 -3.17 6.83 -6.72
C ILE A 83 -3.69 5.50 -6.15
N GLU A 84 -2.88 4.45 -6.24
CA GLU A 84 -3.29 3.10 -5.83
C GLU A 84 -3.51 2.97 -4.33
N TYR A 85 -2.56 3.40 -3.51
CA TYR A 85 -2.67 3.29 -2.05
C TYR A 85 -3.77 4.18 -1.49
N ALA A 86 -3.90 5.41 -2.01
CA ALA A 86 -4.99 6.29 -1.61
C ALA A 86 -6.36 5.71 -2.01
N GLY A 87 -6.47 5.19 -3.23
CA GLY A 87 -7.70 4.58 -3.73
C GLY A 87 -8.08 3.33 -2.95
N PHE A 88 -7.11 2.47 -2.65
CA PHE A 88 -7.33 1.28 -1.83
C PHE A 88 -7.85 1.66 -0.44
N ALA A 89 -7.14 2.58 0.23
CA ALA A 89 -7.50 3.01 1.59
C ALA A 89 -8.91 3.62 1.65
N ARG A 90 -9.25 4.50 0.71
CA ARG A 90 -10.58 5.13 0.65
C ARG A 90 -11.69 4.14 0.35
N THR A 91 -11.40 3.09 -0.39
CA THR A 91 -12.39 2.05 -0.68
C THR A 91 -12.70 1.25 0.58
N ILE A 92 -11.71 1.05 1.45
CA ILE A 92 -11.90 0.37 2.74
C ILE A 92 -12.65 1.28 3.72
N ASP A 93 -12.18 2.54 3.85
CA ASP A 93 -12.83 3.55 4.67
C ASP A 93 -12.55 4.93 4.06
N GLU A 94 -13.59 5.62 3.59
CA GLU A 94 -13.47 6.90 2.88
C GLU A 94 -12.81 8.01 3.68
N ARG A 95 -12.73 7.87 5.02
CA ARG A 95 -12.13 8.85 5.91
C ARG A 95 -10.61 8.73 5.98
N ILE A 96 -10.04 7.64 5.48
CA ILE A 96 -8.59 7.40 5.55
C ILE A 96 -7.88 8.24 4.51
N THR A 97 -6.81 8.95 4.95
CA THR A 97 -5.90 9.66 4.06
C THR A 97 -4.64 8.84 3.85
N CYS A 98 -3.90 9.13 2.78
CA CYS A 98 -2.68 8.41 2.44
C CYS A 98 -1.58 9.40 2.09
N GLU A 99 -0.40 9.20 2.67
CA GLU A 99 0.78 10.01 2.40
C GLU A 99 1.95 9.09 2.05
N CYS A 100 2.70 9.44 1.00
CA CYS A 100 3.93 8.74 0.67
C CYS A 100 5.05 9.23 1.59
N ILE A 101 5.69 8.31 2.29
CA ILE A 101 6.88 8.62 3.10
C ILE A 101 8.12 8.48 2.23
N SER A 102 8.26 7.35 1.53
CA SER A 102 9.41 7.06 0.69
C SER A 102 8.98 6.17 -0.47
N CYS A 103 9.28 6.58 -1.70
CA CYS A 103 9.03 5.76 -2.87
C CYS A 103 9.85 6.30 -4.04
N PHE A 104 10.46 5.41 -4.83
CA PHE A 104 11.27 5.84 -5.95
C PHE A 104 10.44 6.67 -6.95
N PRO A 105 10.90 7.82 -7.45
CA PRO A 105 12.27 8.35 -7.37
C PRO A 105 12.58 9.19 -6.12
N GLU A 106 11.64 9.43 -5.22
CA GLU A 106 11.85 10.23 -4.02
C GLU A 106 12.06 9.34 -2.79
N VAL A 107 13.24 8.76 -2.68
CA VAL A 107 13.60 7.85 -1.60
C VAL A 107 14.11 8.66 -0.40
N THR A 108 13.38 8.60 0.72
CA THR A 108 13.78 9.21 1.98
C THR A 108 14.24 8.16 3.01
N ASP A 109 13.96 6.89 2.73
CA ASP A 109 14.37 5.75 3.57
C ASP A 109 14.94 4.67 2.66
N ALA A 110 16.26 4.56 2.63
CA ALA A 110 16.97 3.59 1.81
C ALA A 110 16.89 2.15 2.34
N THR A 111 16.33 1.95 3.55
CA THR A 111 16.19 0.61 4.15
C THR A 111 14.95 -0.13 3.68
N CYS A 112 14.14 0.49 2.84
CA CYS A 112 12.96 -0.14 2.25
C CYS A 112 12.74 0.34 0.82
N CYS A 113 11.96 -0.41 0.04
CA CYS A 113 11.61 -0.01 -1.33
C CYS A 113 10.61 1.13 -1.34
N CYS A 114 9.61 1.08 -0.47
CA CYS A 114 8.65 2.18 -0.32
C CYS A 114 7.96 2.10 1.04
N SER A 115 7.40 3.23 1.48
CA SER A 115 6.59 3.27 2.69
C SER A 115 5.50 4.34 2.58
N TRP A 116 4.37 4.04 3.18
CA TRP A 116 3.14 4.83 3.08
C TRP A 116 2.51 4.98 4.46
N ARG A 117 2.02 6.18 4.74
CA ARG A 117 1.34 6.51 6.01
C ARG A 117 -0.15 6.71 5.77
N PHE A 118 -0.93 6.07 6.62
CA PHE A 118 -2.39 6.21 6.59
C PHE A 118 -2.95 6.79 7.87
#